data_0d59faa539b3009397eaa284b7f5f921
#
_entry.id   0d59faa539b3009397eaa284b7f5f921
#
_cell.length_a   1.000
_cell.length_b   1.000
_cell.length_c   1.000
_cell.angle_alpha   90.00
_cell.angle_beta   90.00
_cell.angle_gamma   90.00
#
_symmetry.space_group_name_H-M   'P 1'
#
loop_
_entity.id
_entity.type
_entity.pdbx_description
1 polymer ?
#
loop_
_entity_poly.entity_id
_entity_poly.type
_entity_poly.pdbx_seq_one_letter_code
_entity_poly.pdbx_strand_id
1 'polypeptide(L)'
;MKIIEFIKKSIDSICAKYMEGNLEEILPIFYVAGSQTLPPPLSAEEEEETIKKLDTEDSVEAKKLLVERNLRLVVYIAKKFENTGIGIEDLISIGTIGLMKGVNTFNSEKKIKLATYASRCIENEILMYLRRNNKLKSEVSIDEPLNKDSDGNELLLSDILGTEADVTY
;
A
#
# COMPACT_ATOMS: atom_id res chain seq x y z
N MET A 1 1.60 -21.65 6.19
CA MET A 1 2.99 -21.76 5.70
C MET A 1 3.08 -21.67 4.18
N LYS A 2 2.31 -22.44 3.41
CA LYS A 2 2.35 -22.43 1.93
C LYS A 2 2.03 -21.09 1.24
N ILE A 3 1.16 -20.26 1.80
CA ILE A 3 0.76 -18.96 1.23
C ILE A 3 1.92 -17.95 1.31
N ILE A 4 2.67 -17.95 2.40
CA ILE A 4 3.82 -17.04 2.60
C ILE A 4 4.98 -17.41 1.65
N GLU A 5 5.20 -18.69 1.42
CA GLU A 5 6.20 -19.17 0.45
C GLU A 5 5.79 -18.85 -0.99
N PHE A 6 4.52 -18.98 -1.33
CA PHE A 6 4.00 -18.61 -2.66
C PHE A 6 4.13 -17.11 -2.91
N ILE A 7 3.79 -16.29 -1.92
CA ILE A 7 3.96 -14.83 -1.98
C ILE A 7 5.44 -14.48 -2.15
N LYS A 8 6.34 -15.10 -1.37
CA LYS A 8 7.78 -14.87 -1.45
C LYS A 8 8.35 -15.20 -2.83
N LYS A 9 7.97 -16.33 -3.40
CA LYS A 9 8.40 -16.77 -4.74
C LYS A 9 7.86 -15.86 -5.85
N SER A 10 6.64 -15.34 -5.68
CA SER A 10 6.04 -14.34 -6.57
C SER A 10 6.80 -13.01 -6.53
N ILE A 11 7.25 -12.57 -5.34
CA ILE A 11 8.01 -11.32 -5.16
C ILE A 11 9.39 -11.42 -5.80
N ASP A 12 10.11 -12.52 -5.57
CA ASP A 12 11.43 -12.72 -6.14
C ASP A 12 11.37 -12.75 -7.68
N SER A 13 10.33 -13.36 -8.26
CA SER A 13 10.07 -13.35 -9.71
C SER A 13 9.78 -11.94 -10.24
N ILE A 14 9.14 -11.09 -9.47
CA ILE A 14 8.77 -9.73 -9.86
C ILE A 14 9.94 -8.79 -9.76
N CYS A 15 10.70 -8.88 -8.66
CA CYS A 15 11.95 -8.14 -8.53
C CYS A 15 12.90 -8.49 -9.69
N ALA A 16 12.97 -9.76 -10.09
CA ALA A 16 13.76 -10.19 -11.24
C ALA A 16 13.27 -9.52 -12.54
N LYS A 17 11.96 -9.57 -12.84
CA LYS A 17 11.38 -8.93 -14.04
C LYS A 17 11.56 -7.41 -14.06
N TYR A 18 11.41 -6.75 -12.91
CA TYR A 18 11.63 -5.31 -12.78
C TYR A 18 13.09 -4.93 -13.00
N MET A 19 14.02 -5.82 -12.62
CA MET A 19 15.46 -5.64 -12.76
C MET A 19 15.99 -5.94 -14.16
N GLU A 20 15.31 -6.80 -14.92
CA GLU A 20 15.68 -7.16 -16.30
C GLU A 20 15.28 -6.11 -17.34
N GLY A 21 14.67 -4.99 -16.91
CA GLY A 21 14.34 -3.86 -17.81
C GLY A 21 13.19 -4.15 -18.79
N ASN A 22 12.53 -5.29 -18.70
CA ASN A 22 11.36 -5.62 -19.51
C ASN A 22 10.09 -4.86 -19.03
N LEU A 23 10.23 -3.54 -18.94
CA LEU A 23 9.16 -2.61 -18.55
C LEU A 23 8.09 -2.43 -19.65
N GLU A 24 8.33 -2.94 -20.85
CA GLU A 24 7.39 -2.81 -21.97
C GLU A 24 6.11 -3.65 -21.79
N GLU A 25 6.15 -4.70 -20.96
CA GLU A 25 4.95 -5.49 -20.62
C GLU A 25 4.14 -4.90 -19.45
N ILE A 26 4.66 -3.89 -18.77
CA ILE A 26 3.86 -3.14 -17.79
C ILE A 26 3.01 -2.17 -18.58
N LEU A 27 1.77 -2.57 -18.86
CA LEU A 27 0.74 -1.72 -19.46
C LEU A 27 0.84 -0.29 -18.91
N PRO A 28 0.72 0.74 -19.74
CA PRO A 28 0.73 2.12 -19.28
C PRO A 28 -0.34 2.26 -18.20
N ILE A 29 0.12 2.48 -16.97
CA ILE A 29 -0.78 2.67 -15.83
C ILE A 29 -1.26 4.10 -15.92
N PHE A 30 -2.47 4.26 -16.45
CA PHE A 30 -3.16 5.54 -16.44
C PHE A 30 -3.74 5.75 -15.05
N TYR A 31 -3.21 6.68 -14.29
CA TYR A 31 -3.81 7.11 -13.05
C TYR A 31 -4.89 8.16 -13.32
N VAL A 32 -6.01 8.01 -12.64
CA VAL A 32 -7.35 8.51 -12.95
C VAL A 32 -7.55 10.04 -12.96
N ALA A 33 -6.64 10.90 -12.97
CA ALA A 33 -6.98 12.33 -12.91
C ALA A 33 -6.24 13.25 -13.87
N GLY A 34 -5.52 12.75 -14.81
CA GLY A 34 -4.83 13.62 -15.75
C GLY A 34 -4.08 12.87 -16.85
N SER A 35 -3.86 13.52 -17.95
CA SER A 35 -3.08 13.05 -19.09
C SER A 35 -1.57 12.86 -18.78
N GLN A 36 -1.17 12.88 -17.51
CA GLN A 36 0.21 12.72 -17.10
C GLN A 36 0.46 11.28 -16.66
N THR A 37 1.23 10.57 -17.46
CA THR A 37 1.78 9.27 -17.08
C THR A 37 2.80 9.45 -15.95
N LEU A 38 2.87 8.46 -15.04
CA LEU A 38 3.92 8.44 -14.02
C LEU A 38 5.31 8.54 -14.67
N PRO A 39 6.24 9.27 -14.06
CA PRO A 39 7.58 9.43 -14.61
C PRO A 39 8.28 8.08 -14.78
N PRO A 40 9.16 7.95 -15.79
CA PRO A 40 9.92 6.72 -16.00
C PRO A 40 10.87 6.47 -14.82
N PRO A 41 11.22 5.21 -14.55
CA PRO A 41 12.23 4.89 -13.54
C PRO A 41 13.60 5.49 -13.91
N LEU A 42 14.44 5.66 -12.90
CA LEU A 42 15.82 6.06 -13.10
C LEU A 42 16.63 4.95 -13.79
N SER A 43 17.65 5.34 -14.56
CA SER A 43 18.66 4.38 -15.01
C SER A 43 19.48 3.87 -13.82
N ALA A 44 20.17 2.75 -13.99
CA ALA A 44 20.98 2.17 -12.91
C ALA A 44 22.09 3.13 -12.43
N GLU A 45 22.66 3.91 -13.34
CA GLU A 45 23.71 4.88 -13.05
C GLU A 45 23.15 6.07 -12.25
N GLU A 46 22.00 6.63 -12.68
CA GLU A 46 21.33 7.74 -12.01
C GLU A 46 20.81 7.31 -10.61
N GLU A 47 20.32 6.09 -10.47
CA GLU A 47 19.90 5.55 -9.19
C GLU A 47 21.07 5.46 -8.21
N GLU A 48 22.22 4.95 -8.66
CA GLU A 48 23.43 4.86 -7.84
C GLU A 48 23.96 6.24 -7.41
N GLU A 49 23.97 7.21 -8.32
CA GLU A 49 24.36 8.59 -8.00
C GLU A 49 23.41 9.24 -7.00
N THR A 50 22.09 9.00 -7.16
CA THR A 50 21.09 9.55 -6.25
C THR A 50 21.18 8.89 -4.88
N ILE A 51 21.47 7.59 -4.81
CA ILE A 51 21.70 6.87 -3.55
C ILE A 51 22.92 7.44 -2.81
N LYS A 52 24.01 7.75 -3.51
CA LYS A 52 25.19 8.38 -2.89
C LYS A 52 24.89 9.75 -2.28
N LYS A 53 23.89 10.47 -2.83
CA LYS A 53 23.44 11.77 -2.30
C LYS A 53 22.58 11.63 -1.03
N LEU A 54 22.09 10.44 -0.69
CA LEU A 54 21.29 10.22 0.54
C LEU A 54 22.08 10.54 1.81
N ASP A 55 23.40 10.39 1.77
CA ASP A 55 24.29 10.65 2.91
C ASP A 55 24.84 12.09 2.94
N THR A 56 24.41 12.97 2.02
CA THR A 56 24.85 14.36 1.90
C THR A 56 23.75 15.35 2.30
N GLU A 57 24.06 16.65 2.26
CA GLU A 57 23.09 17.73 2.56
C GLU A 57 21.89 17.74 1.62
N ASP A 58 22.03 17.22 0.39
CA ASP A 58 20.96 17.10 -0.61
C ASP A 58 20.04 15.88 -0.37
N SER A 59 20.10 15.27 0.80
CA SER A 59 19.38 14.03 1.10
C SER A 59 17.85 14.13 0.92
N VAL A 60 17.26 15.30 1.18
CA VAL A 60 15.80 15.51 1.06
C VAL A 60 15.37 15.47 -0.41
N GLU A 61 16.11 16.13 -1.30
CA GLU A 61 15.82 16.14 -2.73
C GLU A 61 16.07 14.76 -3.36
N ALA A 62 17.16 14.11 -2.96
CA ALA A 62 17.47 12.75 -3.40
C ALA A 62 16.37 11.76 -2.99
N LYS A 63 15.88 11.82 -1.75
CA LYS A 63 14.75 10.98 -1.28
C LYS A 63 13.48 11.26 -2.06
N LYS A 64 13.14 12.51 -2.30
CA LYS A 64 11.98 12.91 -3.09
C LYS A 64 12.05 12.33 -4.51
N LEU A 65 13.19 12.47 -5.16
CA LEU A 65 13.42 11.94 -6.51
C LEU A 65 13.30 10.41 -6.54
N LEU A 66 13.91 9.71 -5.58
CA LEU A 66 13.81 8.24 -5.48
C LEU A 66 12.37 7.77 -5.27
N VAL A 67 11.59 8.45 -4.43
CA VAL A 67 10.16 8.12 -4.24
C VAL A 67 9.39 8.34 -5.52
N GLU A 68 9.52 9.51 -6.16
CA GLU A 68 8.79 9.88 -7.36
C GLU A 68 9.02 8.90 -8.52
N ARG A 69 10.28 8.51 -8.73
CA ARG A 69 10.67 7.61 -9.83
C ARG A 69 10.31 6.14 -9.57
N ASN A 70 10.01 5.77 -8.31
CA ASN A 70 9.62 4.42 -7.92
C ASN A 70 8.10 4.26 -7.66
N LEU A 71 7.26 5.28 -7.94
CA LEU A 71 5.80 5.17 -7.77
C LEU A 71 5.19 4.07 -8.64
N ARG A 72 5.73 3.80 -9.82
CA ARG A 72 5.29 2.70 -10.68
C ARG A 72 5.42 1.34 -9.98
N LEU A 73 6.48 1.15 -9.18
CA LEU A 73 6.67 -0.06 -8.38
C LEU A 73 5.57 -0.20 -7.33
N VAL A 74 5.16 0.90 -6.69
CA VAL A 74 4.06 0.90 -5.72
C VAL A 74 2.77 0.43 -6.38
N VAL A 75 2.40 1.02 -7.53
CA VAL A 75 1.17 0.66 -8.25
C VAL A 75 1.18 -0.82 -8.65
N TYR A 76 2.33 -1.30 -9.14
CA TYR A 76 2.47 -2.70 -9.52
C TYR A 76 2.28 -3.66 -8.34
N ILE A 77 2.83 -3.33 -7.15
CA ILE A 77 2.66 -4.13 -5.95
C ILE A 77 1.22 -4.03 -5.43
N ALA A 78 0.64 -2.82 -5.37
CA ALA A 78 -0.73 -2.59 -4.92
C ALA A 78 -1.76 -3.41 -5.73
N LYS A 79 -1.57 -3.50 -7.05
CA LYS A 79 -2.44 -4.28 -7.94
C LYS A 79 -2.55 -5.76 -7.56
N LYS A 80 -1.53 -6.34 -6.91
CA LYS A 80 -1.60 -7.73 -6.43
C LYS A 80 -2.54 -7.93 -5.26
N PHE A 81 -2.83 -6.86 -4.54
CA PHE A 81 -3.73 -6.86 -3.38
C PHE A 81 -5.14 -6.38 -3.73
N GLU A 82 -5.46 -6.14 -5.00
CA GLU A 82 -6.77 -5.68 -5.46
C GLU A 82 -7.92 -6.60 -4.98
N ASN A 83 -7.68 -7.91 -4.90
CA ASN A 83 -8.67 -8.90 -4.48
C ASN A 83 -8.97 -8.90 -2.96
N THR A 84 -8.43 -7.97 -2.19
CA THR A 84 -8.61 -7.90 -0.73
C THR A 84 -9.87 -7.15 -0.29
N GLY A 85 -10.61 -6.56 -1.26
CA GLY A 85 -11.82 -5.77 -1.00
C GLY A 85 -11.56 -4.33 -0.56
N ILE A 86 -10.30 -3.87 -0.68
CA ILE A 86 -9.91 -2.48 -0.46
C ILE A 86 -9.70 -1.80 -1.81
N GLY A 87 -10.09 -0.54 -1.94
CA GLY A 87 -9.88 0.25 -3.15
C GLY A 87 -8.41 0.30 -3.55
N ILE A 88 -8.13 0.20 -4.85
CA ILE A 88 -6.75 0.24 -5.37
C ILE A 88 -6.05 1.55 -5.02
N GLU A 89 -6.78 2.65 -4.94
CA GLU A 89 -6.28 3.99 -4.59
C GLU A 89 -5.76 4.04 -3.14
N ASP A 90 -6.49 3.42 -2.22
CA ASP A 90 -6.08 3.29 -0.82
C ASP A 90 -4.82 2.43 -0.70
N LEU A 91 -4.79 1.29 -1.43
CA LEU A 91 -3.62 0.42 -1.45
C LEU A 91 -2.37 1.12 -2.00
N ILE A 92 -2.52 1.96 -3.04
CA ILE A 92 -1.43 2.77 -3.59
C ILE A 92 -0.97 3.81 -2.56
N SER A 93 -1.90 4.49 -1.90
CA SER A 93 -1.59 5.49 -0.87
C SER A 93 -0.79 4.87 0.28
N ILE A 94 -1.24 3.72 0.78
CA ILE A 94 -0.55 2.97 1.84
C ILE A 94 0.80 2.45 1.34
N GLY A 95 0.86 1.90 0.13
CA GLY A 95 2.09 1.45 -0.49
C GLY A 95 3.11 2.58 -0.64
N THR A 96 2.66 3.79 -0.96
CA THR A 96 3.53 4.98 -1.06
C THR A 96 4.15 5.33 0.31
N ILE A 97 3.38 5.20 1.40
CA ILE A 97 3.93 5.35 2.76
C ILE A 97 5.01 4.29 3.01
N GLY A 98 4.78 3.05 2.59
CA GLY A 98 5.75 1.96 2.66
C GLY A 98 7.03 2.27 1.88
N LEU A 99 6.91 2.81 0.67
CA LEU A 99 8.03 3.25 -0.15
C LEU A 99 8.83 4.36 0.54
N MET A 100 8.18 5.40 1.06
CA MET A 100 8.84 6.49 1.79
C MET A 100 9.61 5.97 3.01
N LYS A 101 9.01 5.06 3.79
CA LYS A 101 9.71 4.39 4.90
C LYS A 101 10.92 3.60 4.40
N GLY A 102 10.78 2.88 3.29
CA GLY A 102 11.86 2.13 2.66
C GLY A 102 13.02 3.03 2.26
N VAL A 103 12.77 4.13 1.54
CA VAL A 103 13.81 5.09 1.12
C VAL A 103 14.49 5.73 2.33
N ASN A 104 13.74 6.06 3.39
CA ASN A 104 14.31 6.67 4.59
C ASN A 104 15.21 5.74 5.41
N THR A 105 14.97 4.43 5.35
CA THR A 105 15.72 3.43 6.12
C THR A 105 16.68 2.61 5.27
N PHE A 106 16.82 2.98 3.98
CA PHE A 106 17.72 2.29 3.06
C PHE A 106 19.18 2.53 3.45
N ASN A 107 19.96 1.46 3.46
CA ASN A 107 21.41 1.52 3.66
C ASN A 107 22.12 0.88 2.45
N SER A 108 22.89 1.71 1.74
CA SER A 108 23.65 1.32 0.54
C SER A 108 24.76 0.32 0.83
N GLU A 109 25.31 0.28 2.06
CA GLU A 109 26.40 -0.61 2.43
C GLU A 109 26.03 -2.09 2.34
N LYS A 110 24.75 -2.41 2.49
CA LYS A 110 24.23 -3.79 2.49
C LYS A 110 24.24 -4.48 1.11
N LYS A 111 24.68 -3.79 0.05
CA LYS A 111 24.75 -4.31 -1.33
C LYS A 111 23.42 -4.92 -1.83
N ILE A 112 22.29 -4.42 -1.36
CA ILE A 112 20.94 -4.81 -1.77
C ILE A 112 20.41 -3.71 -2.67
N LYS A 113 19.78 -4.07 -3.80
CA LYS A 113 19.15 -3.09 -4.67
C LYS A 113 17.97 -2.40 -3.98
N LEU A 114 17.80 -1.09 -4.19
CA LEU A 114 16.74 -0.29 -3.60
C LEU A 114 15.36 -0.88 -3.89
N ALA A 115 15.08 -1.27 -5.12
CA ALA A 115 13.81 -1.84 -5.53
C ALA A 115 13.45 -3.12 -4.74
N THR A 116 14.43 -3.98 -4.44
CA THR A 116 14.22 -5.20 -3.64
C THR A 116 13.85 -4.87 -2.20
N TYR A 117 14.51 -3.89 -1.60
CA TYR A 117 14.24 -3.46 -0.25
C TYR A 117 12.90 -2.72 -0.16
N ALA A 118 12.67 -1.77 -1.06
CA ALA A 118 11.43 -0.99 -1.15
C ALA A 118 10.20 -1.87 -1.37
N SER A 119 10.30 -2.89 -2.25
CA SER A 119 9.19 -3.85 -2.47
C SER A 119 8.73 -4.51 -1.18
N ARG A 120 9.65 -4.94 -0.33
CA ARG A 120 9.31 -5.53 0.97
C ARG A 120 8.70 -4.53 1.94
N CYS A 121 9.17 -3.27 1.94
CA CYS A 121 8.61 -2.22 2.77
C CYS A 121 7.17 -1.88 2.36
N ILE A 122 6.92 -1.75 1.05
CA ILE A 122 5.60 -1.49 0.48
C ILE A 122 4.63 -2.62 0.87
N GLU A 123 5.03 -3.86 0.63
CA GLU A 123 4.22 -5.04 0.91
C GLU A 123 3.92 -5.19 2.40
N ASN A 124 4.90 -4.99 3.26
CA ASN A 124 4.70 -5.03 4.72
C ASN A 124 3.70 -3.98 5.19
N GLU A 125 3.76 -2.75 4.65
CA GLU A 125 2.83 -1.68 5.03
C GLU A 125 1.39 -2.02 4.60
N ILE A 126 1.21 -2.54 3.38
CA ILE A 126 -0.10 -3.01 2.90
C ILE A 126 -0.61 -4.15 3.78
N LEU A 127 0.22 -5.15 4.08
CA LEU A 127 -0.18 -6.28 4.93
C LEU A 127 -0.53 -5.84 6.36
N MET A 128 0.19 -4.87 6.93
CA MET A 128 -0.13 -4.30 8.23
C MET A 128 -1.50 -3.61 8.22
N TYR A 129 -1.78 -2.86 7.18
CA TYR A 129 -3.08 -2.22 6.99
C TYR A 129 -4.21 -3.25 6.86
N LEU A 130 -4.03 -4.27 6.03
CA LEU A 130 -5.00 -5.35 5.86
C LEU A 130 -5.31 -6.07 7.19
N ARG A 131 -4.29 -6.36 8.00
CA ARG A 131 -4.48 -6.98 9.32
C ARG A 131 -5.27 -6.06 10.27
N ARG A 132 -5.03 -4.76 10.22
CA ARG A 132 -5.75 -3.78 11.03
C ARG A 132 -7.21 -3.69 10.58
N ASN A 133 -7.44 -3.60 9.29
CA ASN A 133 -8.78 -3.50 8.70
C ASN A 133 -9.61 -4.77 8.91
N ASN A 134 -8.99 -5.96 8.93
CA ASN A 134 -9.70 -7.21 9.22
C ASN A 134 -10.26 -7.26 10.65
N LYS A 135 -9.66 -6.56 11.61
CA LYS A 135 -10.21 -6.45 12.96
C LYS A 135 -11.47 -5.57 12.97
N LEU A 136 -11.50 -4.53 12.14
CA LEU A 136 -12.65 -3.62 12.02
C LEU A 136 -13.86 -4.27 11.31
N LYS A 137 -13.63 -5.32 10.50
CA LYS A 137 -14.74 -6.03 9.83
C LYS A 137 -15.71 -6.76 10.79
N SER A 138 -15.35 -6.95 12.04
CA SER A 138 -16.22 -7.50 13.08
C SER A 138 -17.05 -6.43 13.79
N GLU A 139 -16.87 -5.17 13.47
CA GLU A 139 -17.68 -4.08 13.99
C GLU A 139 -19.04 -4.06 13.28
N VAL A 140 -20.12 -4.01 14.05
CA VAL A 140 -21.50 -3.92 13.58
C VAL A 140 -21.93 -2.47 13.73
N SER A 141 -22.62 -1.93 12.72
CA SER A 141 -23.16 -0.56 12.81
C SER A 141 -24.25 -0.50 13.87
N ILE A 142 -24.24 0.51 14.71
CA ILE A 142 -25.29 0.74 15.70
C ILE A 142 -26.63 1.07 15.05
N ASP A 143 -26.60 1.57 13.81
CA ASP A 143 -27.77 1.89 12.99
C ASP A 143 -28.18 0.71 12.09
N GLU A 144 -27.60 -0.49 12.29
CA GLU A 144 -27.96 -1.66 11.50
C GLU A 144 -29.35 -2.16 11.90
N PRO A 145 -30.29 -2.32 10.94
CA PRO A 145 -31.62 -2.80 11.24
C PRO A 145 -31.56 -4.30 11.62
N LEU A 146 -32.01 -4.63 12.83
CA LEU A 146 -32.10 -6.01 13.32
C LEU A 146 -33.30 -6.74 12.76
N ASN A 147 -34.40 -6.04 12.56
CA ASN A 147 -35.64 -6.61 12.02
C ASN A 147 -36.47 -5.53 11.33
N LYS A 148 -37.29 -5.95 10.34
CA LYS A 148 -38.32 -5.12 9.72
C LYS A 148 -39.67 -5.71 10.00
N ASP A 149 -40.60 -4.92 10.51
CA ASP A 149 -41.97 -5.32 10.71
C ASP A 149 -42.75 -5.31 9.38
N SER A 150 -43.89 -6.01 9.33
CA SER A 150 -44.79 -6.03 8.17
C SER A 150 -45.31 -4.66 7.74
N ASP A 151 -45.29 -3.68 8.65
CA ASP A 151 -45.69 -2.29 8.42
C ASP A 151 -44.50 -1.40 7.94
N GLY A 152 -43.31 -1.99 7.78
CA GLY A 152 -42.15 -1.30 7.26
C GLY A 152 -41.32 -0.56 8.32
N ASN A 153 -41.64 -0.72 9.61
CA ASN A 153 -40.84 -0.14 10.69
C ASN A 153 -39.56 -0.97 10.88
N GLU A 154 -38.43 -0.30 11.04
CA GLU A 154 -37.11 -0.90 11.28
C GLU A 154 -36.77 -0.80 12.77
N LEU A 155 -36.44 -1.92 13.40
CA LEU A 155 -35.88 -1.96 14.74
C LEU A 155 -34.36 -1.89 14.62
N LEU A 156 -33.75 -0.83 15.11
CA LEU A 156 -32.30 -0.60 15.06
C LEU A 156 -31.61 -1.19 16.29
N LEU A 157 -30.33 -1.50 16.16
CA LEU A 157 -29.50 -1.94 17.27
C LEU A 157 -29.42 -0.86 18.37
N SER A 158 -29.44 0.43 17.98
CA SER A 158 -29.47 1.59 18.87
C SER A 158 -30.69 1.63 19.78
N ASP A 159 -31.84 1.10 19.32
CA ASP A 159 -33.09 1.12 20.10
C ASP A 159 -33.05 0.11 21.25
N ILE A 160 -32.23 -0.94 21.13
CA ILE A 160 -32.10 -2.00 22.14
C ILE A 160 -30.96 -1.70 23.12
N LEU A 161 -29.89 -1.04 22.68
CA LEU A 161 -28.69 -0.75 23.48
C LEU A 161 -28.80 0.60 24.24
N GLY A 162 -29.99 0.97 24.66
CA GLY A 162 -30.19 2.15 25.48
C GLY A 162 -29.71 1.95 26.93
N THR A 163 -29.20 3.01 27.54
CA THR A 163 -29.01 3.06 29.00
C THR A 163 -30.37 3.20 29.67
N GLU A 164 -30.66 2.38 30.71
CA GLU A 164 -31.86 2.58 31.52
C GLU A 164 -31.90 4.01 32.06
N ALA A 165 -33.07 4.63 31.97
CA ALA A 165 -33.28 6.05 32.29
C ALA A 165 -33.01 6.40 33.79
N ASP A 166 -32.83 5.40 34.64
CA ASP A 166 -32.63 5.56 36.08
C ASP A 166 -31.18 5.55 36.57
N VAL A 167 -30.19 5.53 35.65
CA VAL A 167 -28.75 5.50 36.04
C VAL A 167 -28.07 6.86 35.93
N THR A 168 -28.79 7.93 35.63
CA THR A 168 -28.25 9.30 35.69
C THR A 168 -28.40 9.89 37.08
N TYR A 169 -27.40 9.69 37.93
CA TYR A 169 -27.13 10.48 39.13
C TYR A 169 -26.07 11.54 38.86
#